data_f0bb70de84075d271e4e121893172fce
#
_entry.id   f0bb70de84075d271e4e121893172fce
#
_cell.length_a   1.000
_cell.length_b   1.000
_cell.length_c   1.000
_cell.angle_alpha   90.00
_cell.angle_beta   90.00
_cell.angle_gamma   90.00
#
_symmetry.space_group_name_H-M   'P 1'
#
loop_
_entity.id
_entity.type
_entity.pdbx_description
1 polymer ?
#
loop_
_entity_poly.entity_id
_entity_poly.type
_entity_poly.pdbx_seq_one_letter_code
_entity_poly.pdbx_strand_id
1 'polypeptide(L)'
;YEIINSSSGEECLEIIEKYGTGIDIILLDIVMPGMDGFEVLNYMNNNNWIEDIPVILISSEDSNQYIRRAYEMGVSDYISRPFDAKVVYQRVLNTIKLYAKQRRLINLITDQVYEKEKNNRMMTGILSQIVEFRNGESGLHVLNINILTQLLLEKLMRKSENYDLSW
;
A
#
# COMPACT_ATOMS: atom_id res chain seq x y z
N TYR A 1 9.63 -12.16 17.00
CA TYR A 1 10.08 -11.37 15.84
C TYR A 1 11.40 -11.94 15.35
N GLU A 2 11.54 -12.08 14.05
CA GLU A 2 12.81 -12.38 13.39
C GLU A 2 13.53 -11.05 13.11
N ILE A 3 14.83 -11.00 13.40
CA ILE A 3 15.64 -9.80 13.18
C ILE A 3 16.66 -10.13 12.09
N ILE A 4 16.66 -9.35 11.04
CA ILE A 4 17.63 -9.42 9.96
C ILE A 4 18.51 -8.17 10.08
N ASN A 5 19.83 -8.36 10.10
CA ASN A 5 20.78 -7.26 10.17
C ASN A 5 21.38 -7.04 8.79
N SER A 6 21.57 -5.80 8.40
CA SER A 6 22.36 -5.37 7.25
C SER A 6 23.52 -4.50 7.70
N SER A 7 24.65 -4.62 7.03
CA SER A 7 25.88 -3.88 7.34
C SER A 7 26.06 -2.64 6.45
N SER A 8 25.26 -2.49 5.41
CA SER A 8 25.31 -1.37 4.46
C SER A 8 23.91 -1.04 3.88
N GLY A 9 23.80 0.11 3.22
CA GLY A 9 22.57 0.51 2.51
C GLY A 9 22.24 -0.44 1.35
N GLU A 10 23.25 -0.90 0.60
CA GLU A 10 23.08 -1.82 -0.51
C GLU A 10 22.51 -3.17 -0.04
N GLU A 11 23.08 -3.74 1.03
CA GLU A 11 22.58 -4.98 1.63
C GLU A 11 21.14 -4.80 2.17
N CYS A 12 20.84 -3.63 2.72
CA CYS A 12 19.48 -3.29 3.15
C CYS A 12 18.49 -3.34 1.97
N LEU A 13 18.87 -2.79 0.82
CA LEU A 13 18.02 -2.83 -0.38
C LEU A 13 17.81 -4.26 -0.90
N GLU A 14 18.85 -5.10 -0.91
CA GLU A 14 18.71 -6.52 -1.29
C GLU A 14 17.72 -7.26 -0.38
N ILE A 15 17.75 -6.96 0.92
CA ILE A 15 16.80 -7.52 1.89
C ILE A 15 15.37 -7.03 1.61
N ILE A 16 15.21 -5.74 1.33
CA ILE A 16 13.90 -5.16 0.99
C ILE A 16 13.35 -5.78 -0.30
N GLU A 17 14.17 -5.93 -1.34
CA GLU A 17 13.76 -6.59 -2.59
C GLU A 17 13.34 -8.04 -2.38
N LYS A 18 14.04 -8.76 -1.51
CA LYS A 18 13.76 -10.16 -1.23
C LYS A 18 12.49 -10.40 -0.43
N TYR A 19 12.23 -9.57 0.58
CA TYR A 19 11.13 -9.79 1.52
C TYR A 19 9.94 -8.86 1.29
N GLY A 20 10.14 -7.71 0.66
CA GLY A 20 9.08 -6.73 0.34
C GLY A 20 8.21 -6.38 1.55
N THR A 21 6.90 -6.43 1.38
CA THR A 21 5.90 -6.14 2.43
C THR A 21 5.87 -7.17 3.57
N GLY A 22 6.68 -8.23 3.51
CA GLY A 22 6.93 -9.13 4.65
C GLY A 22 7.76 -8.52 5.77
N ILE A 23 8.41 -7.36 5.52
CA ILE A 23 9.13 -6.60 6.54
C ILE A 23 8.14 -5.78 7.35
N ASP A 24 8.15 -5.97 8.68
CA ASP A 24 7.27 -5.23 9.58
C ASP A 24 7.76 -3.82 9.90
N ILE A 25 9.08 -3.60 9.93
CA ILE A 25 9.71 -2.32 10.23
C ILE A 25 11.20 -2.34 9.85
N ILE A 26 11.72 -1.20 9.46
CA ILE A 26 13.17 -0.98 9.26
C ILE A 26 13.67 0.03 10.29
N LEU A 27 14.75 -0.33 10.98
CA LEU A 27 15.54 0.61 11.78
C LEU A 27 16.77 0.98 10.96
N LEU A 28 16.85 2.21 10.49
CA LEU A 28 17.84 2.66 9.54
C LEU A 28 18.76 3.70 10.17
N ASP A 29 20.06 3.46 10.15
CA ASP A 29 21.04 4.50 10.48
C ASP A 29 21.21 5.45 9.29
N ILE A 30 21.41 6.72 9.54
CA ILE A 30 21.73 7.68 8.47
C ILE A 30 23.18 7.54 8.03
N VAL A 31 24.10 7.40 8.98
CA VAL A 31 25.53 7.42 8.72
C VAL A 31 26.03 5.98 8.54
N MET A 32 26.11 5.54 7.31
CA MET A 32 26.64 4.22 6.93
C MET A 32 27.72 4.37 5.86
N PRO A 33 28.68 3.45 5.80
CA PRO A 33 29.66 3.42 4.70
C PRO A 33 28.98 3.03 3.38
N GLY A 34 29.40 3.64 2.28
CA GLY A 34 28.79 3.43 0.97
C GLY A 34 27.49 4.22 0.84
N MET A 35 26.39 3.54 0.64
CA MET A 35 25.05 4.14 0.54
C MET A 35 24.56 4.58 1.92
N ASP A 36 24.24 5.87 2.06
CA ASP A 36 23.70 6.43 3.30
C ASP A 36 22.20 6.15 3.49
N GLY A 37 21.66 6.42 4.70
CA GLY A 37 20.27 6.17 5.01
C GLY A 37 19.29 6.99 4.18
N PHE A 38 19.65 8.19 3.73
CA PHE A 38 18.81 9.00 2.84
C PHE A 38 18.77 8.47 1.42
N GLU A 39 19.86 7.86 0.94
CA GLU A 39 19.90 7.19 -0.36
C GLU A 39 19.01 5.95 -0.35
N VAL A 40 19.03 5.17 0.75
CA VAL A 40 18.09 4.03 0.94
C VAL A 40 16.64 4.53 0.92
N LEU A 41 16.32 5.60 1.67
CA LEU A 41 14.96 6.19 1.67
C LEU A 41 14.54 6.68 0.29
N ASN A 42 15.45 7.31 -0.46
CA ASN A 42 15.16 7.76 -1.81
C ASN A 42 14.81 6.60 -2.74
N TYR A 43 15.54 5.48 -2.62
CA TYR A 43 15.24 4.26 -3.37
C TYR A 43 13.87 3.67 -2.97
N MET A 44 13.56 3.64 -1.67
CA MET A 44 12.27 3.17 -1.18
C MET A 44 11.11 4.03 -1.68
N ASN A 45 11.28 5.37 -1.72
CA ASN A 45 10.30 6.30 -2.27
C ASN A 45 10.07 6.08 -3.77
N ASN A 46 11.13 5.94 -4.55
CA ASN A 46 11.02 5.71 -6.00
C ASN A 46 10.30 4.41 -6.36
N ASN A 47 10.30 3.44 -5.45
CA ASN A 47 9.62 2.15 -5.60
C ASN A 47 8.31 2.04 -4.79
N ASN A 48 7.84 3.13 -4.17
CA ASN A 48 6.65 3.21 -3.30
C ASN A 48 6.68 2.28 -2.07
N TRP A 49 7.85 1.77 -1.68
CA TRP A 49 7.96 0.89 -0.51
C TRP A 49 7.81 1.60 0.82
N ILE A 50 8.05 2.92 0.86
CA ILE A 50 7.93 3.73 2.07
C ILE A 50 6.49 3.79 2.60
N GLU A 51 5.50 3.61 1.73
CA GLU A 51 4.09 3.61 2.10
C GLU A 51 3.69 2.32 2.86
N ASP A 52 4.32 1.20 2.50
CA ASP A 52 3.99 -0.13 3.03
C ASP A 52 4.90 -0.59 4.16
N ILE A 53 6.16 -0.14 4.16
CA ILE A 53 7.19 -0.56 5.11
C ILE A 53 7.58 0.63 6.00
N PRO A 54 7.19 0.65 7.27
CA PRO A 54 7.56 1.74 8.16
C PRO A 54 9.07 1.78 8.41
N VAL A 55 9.63 2.98 8.37
CA VAL A 55 11.05 3.22 8.64
C VAL A 55 11.18 4.14 9.85
N ILE A 56 12.02 3.74 10.81
CA ILE A 56 12.48 4.60 11.90
C ILE A 56 13.95 4.90 11.66
N LEU A 57 14.28 6.17 11.47
CA LEU A 57 15.66 6.61 11.38
C LEU A 57 16.30 6.72 12.76
N ILE A 58 17.54 6.26 12.87
CA ILE A 58 18.35 6.38 14.09
C ILE A 58 19.64 7.10 13.71
N SER A 59 19.94 8.23 14.35
CA SER A 59 21.14 9.01 14.02
C SER A 59 21.70 9.76 15.21
N SER A 60 22.99 10.08 15.13
CA SER A 60 23.64 11.09 16.01
C SER A 60 23.47 12.53 15.52
N GLU A 61 23.00 12.71 14.29
CA GLU A 61 22.65 14.03 13.76
C GLU A 61 21.30 14.47 14.32
N ASP A 62 21.28 15.58 15.03
CA ASP A 62 20.08 16.11 15.71
C ASP A 62 19.65 17.48 15.17
N SER A 63 20.24 17.93 14.06
CA SER A 63 19.87 19.20 13.46
C SER A 63 18.43 19.18 12.93
N ASN A 64 17.68 20.24 13.17
CA ASN A 64 16.30 20.39 12.69
C ASN A 64 16.17 20.18 11.16
N GLN A 65 17.24 20.43 10.40
CA GLN A 65 17.24 20.26 8.96
C GLN A 65 17.23 18.78 8.57
N TYR A 66 18.02 17.92 9.22
CA TYR A 66 18.03 16.47 8.99
C TYR A 66 16.72 15.83 9.41
N ILE A 67 16.20 16.21 10.57
CA ILE A 67 14.92 15.70 11.08
C ILE A 67 13.77 16.05 10.11
N ARG A 68 13.71 17.31 9.66
CA ARG A 68 12.69 17.75 8.69
C ARG A 68 12.79 16.97 7.39
N ARG A 69 13.99 16.86 6.82
CA ARG A 69 14.23 16.10 5.59
C ARG A 69 13.77 14.63 5.74
N ALA A 70 14.06 13.99 6.86
CA ALA A 70 13.64 12.63 7.13
C ALA A 70 12.10 12.49 7.06
N TYR A 71 11.37 13.36 7.74
CA TYR A 71 9.89 13.33 7.71
C TYR A 71 9.32 13.69 6.33
N GLU A 72 9.94 14.62 5.59
CA GLU A 72 9.56 14.93 4.19
C GLU A 72 9.75 13.72 3.26
N MET A 73 10.68 12.83 3.58
CA MET A 73 10.90 11.57 2.87
C MET A 73 10.00 10.42 3.35
N GLY A 74 9.08 10.67 4.28
CA GLY A 74 8.05 9.71 4.68
C GLY A 74 8.43 8.74 5.79
N VAL A 75 9.50 9.00 6.56
CA VAL A 75 9.82 8.13 7.70
C VAL A 75 8.73 8.18 8.77
N SER A 76 8.50 7.06 9.41
CA SER A 76 7.49 6.93 10.46
C SER A 76 7.92 7.60 11.77
N ASP A 77 9.23 7.60 12.07
CA ASP A 77 9.79 8.23 13.25
C ASP A 77 11.29 8.51 13.09
N TYR A 78 11.82 9.38 13.96
CA TYR A 78 13.24 9.74 14.02
C TYR A 78 13.72 9.66 15.47
N ILE A 79 14.85 8.99 15.71
CA ILE A 79 15.43 8.78 17.03
C ILE A 79 16.87 9.29 17.05
N SER A 80 17.12 10.33 17.84
CA SER A 80 18.49 10.85 18.04
C SER A 80 19.25 10.03 19.08
N ARG A 81 20.54 9.86 18.87
CA ARG A 81 21.49 9.33 19.86
C ARG A 81 21.99 10.44 20.77
N PRO A 82 22.21 10.18 22.10
CA PRO A 82 21.97 8.92 22.80
C PRO A 82 20.49 8.68 23.08
N PHE A 83 20.04 7.41 23.03
CA PHE A 83 18.64 7.04 23.25
C PHE A 83 18.48 6.04 24.41
N ASP A 84 17.30 6.04 25.01
CA ASP A 84 16.88 4.99 25.96
C ASP A 84 16.32 3.79 25.18
N ALA A 85 16.93 2.62 25.38
CA ALA A 85 16.53 1.38 24.69
C ALA A 85 15.04 1.00 24.92
N LYS A 86 14.49 1.31 26.12
CA LYS A 86 13.07 1.05 26.43
C LYS A 86 12.16 1.96 25.62
N VAL A 87 12.56 3.23 25.43
CA VAL A 87 11.81 4.19 24.61
C VAL A 87 11.83 3.75 23.16
N VAL A 88 12.99 3.38 22.62
CA VAL A 88 13.11 2.86 21.24
C VAL A 88 12.22 1.63 21.06
N TYR A 89 12.30 0.67 21.97
CA TYR A 89 11.46 -0.53 21.94
C TYR A 89 9.96 -0.21 21.88
N GLN A 90 9.48 0.74 22.70
CA GLN A 90 8.07 1.15 22.69
C GLN A 90 7.67 1.84 21.38
N ARG A 91 8.53 2.68 20.81
CA ARG A 91 8.29 3.33 19.52
C ARG A 91 8.17 2.31 18.40
N VAL A 92 9.10 1.36 18.33
CA VAL A 92 9.07 0.23 17.38
C VAL A 92 7.77 -0.55 17.50
N LEU A 93 7.39 -0.97 18.70
CA LEU A 93 6.15 -1.72 18.93
C LEU A 93 4.90 -0.93 18.54
N ASN A 94 4.87 0.37 18.84
CA ASN A 94 3.73 1.22 18.49
C ASN A 94 3.61 1.39 16.98
N THR A 95 4.72 1.58 16.29
CA THR A 95 4.76 1.68 14.83
C THR A 95 4.30 0.38 14.17
N ILE A 96 4.84 -0.77 14.59
CA ILE A 96 4.39 -2.08 14.07
C ILE A 96 2.88 -2.27 14.28
N LYS A 97 2.36 -1.97 15.49
CA LYS A 97 0.93 -2.08 15.78
C LYS A 97 0.06 -1.17 14.92
N LEU A 98 0.53 0.05 14.63
CA LEU A 98 -0.18 1.02 13.80
C LEU A 98 -0.30 0.50 12.37
N TYR A 99 0.81 0.09 11.76
CA TYR A 99 0.84 -0.43 10.40
C TYR A 99 0.09 -1.76 10.27
N ALA A 100 0.18 -2.65 11.26
CA ALA A 100 -0.62 -3.88 11.28
C ALA A 100 -2.13 -3.60 11.30
N LYS A 101 -2.58 -2.59 12.06
CA LYS A 101 -3.98 -2.15 12.04
C LYS A 101 -4.38 -1.55 10.70
N GLN A 102 -3.53 -0.74 10.10
CA GLN A 102 -3.77 -0.14 8.78
C GLN A 102 -3.91 -1.22 7.70
N ARG A 103 -2.97 -2.18 7.63
CA ARG A 103 -3.05 -3.32 6.70
C ARG A 103 -4.34 -4.12 6.89
N ARG A 104 -4.72 -4.38 8.15
CA ARG A 104 -5.98 -5.08 8.45
C ARG A 104 -7.21 -4.31 7.97
N LEU A 105 -7.24 -2.99 8.14
CA LEU A 105 -8.34 -2.15 7.66
C LEU A 105 -8.43 -2.15 6.14
N ILE A 106 -7.30 -2.06 5.44
CA ILE A 106 -7.25 -2.13 3.97
C ILE A 106 -7.83 -3.46 3.49
N ASN A 107 -7.39 -4.59 4.08
CA ASN A 107 -7.90 -5.92 3.72
C ASN A 107 -9.42 -6.03 3.95
N LEU A 108 -9.93 -5.54 5.09
CA LEU A 108 -11.36 -5.55 5.37
C LEU A 108 -12.17 -4.71 4.37
N ILE A 109 -11.64 -3.54 3.97
CA ILE A 109 -12.30 -2.69 2.97
C ILE A 109 -12.29 -3.40 1.60
N THR A 110 -11.18 -4.01 1.22
CA THR A 110 -11.05 -4.74 -0.04
C THR A 110 -12.05 -5.90 -0.09
N ASP A 111 -12.17 -6.68 0.99
CA ASP A 111 -13.13 -7.77 1.09
C ASP A 111 -14.58 -7.26 1.00
N GLN A 112 -14.90 -6.15 1.67
CA GLN A 112 -16.24 -5.55 1.61
C GLN A 112 -16.58 -5.02 0.21
N VAL A 113 -15.63 -4.41 -0.48
CA VAL A 113 -15.81 -3.95 -1.87
C VAL A 113 -16.10 -5.13 -2.77
N TYR A 114 -15.29 -6.19 -2.66
CA TYR A 114 -15.47 -7.42 -3.44
C TYR A 114 -16.86 -8.06 -3.22
N GLU A 115 -17.29 -8.22 -1.97
CA GLU A 115 -18.62 -8.77 -1.64
C GLU A 115 -19.76 -7.86 -2.14
N LYS A 116 -19.59 -6.55 -2.05
CA LYS A 116 -20.56 -5.59 -2.60
C LYS A 116 -20.70 -5.70 -4.11
N GLU A 117 -19.60 -5.81 -4.83
CA GLU A 117 -19.62 -6.02 -6.29
C GLU A 117 -20.32 -7.33 -6.67
N LYS A 118 -19.99 -8.42 -5.96
CA LYS A 118 -20.62 -9.73 -6.16
C LYS A 118 -22.13 -9.66 -5.94
N ASN A 119 -22.57 -9.01 -4.87
CA ASN A 119 -24.00 -8.81 -4.58
C ASN A 119 -24.70 -7.95 -5.64
N ASN A 120 -24.05 -6.89 -6.12
CA ASN A 120 -24.58 -6.04 -7.19
C ASN A 120 -24.76 -6.83 -8.49
N ARG A 121 -23.77 -7.66 -8.86
CA ARG A 121 -23.88 -8.53 -10.05
C ARG A 121 -25.02 -9.53 -9.93
N MET A 122 -25.20 -10.13 -8.74
CA MET A 122 -26.30 -11.07 -8.48
C MET A 122 -27.67 -10.37 -8.56
N MET A 123 -27.82 -9.18 -7.94
CA MET A 123 -29.05 -8.38 -8.02
C MET A 123 -29.40 -7.99 -9.45
N THR A 124 -28.39 -7.55 -10.23
CA THR A 124 -28.59 -7.22 -11.65
C THR A 124 -29.08 -8.44 -12.43
N GLY A 125 -28.50 -9.62 -12.16
CA GLY A 125 -28.95 -10.88 -12.78
C GLY A 125 -30.40 -11.22 -12.43
N ILE A 126 -30.80 -11.11 -11.17
CA ILE A 126 -32.19 -11.37 -10.70
C ILE A 126 -33.16 -10.38 -11.33
N LEU A 127 -32.83 -9.09 -11.33
CA LEU A 127 -33.66 -8.05 -11.94
C LEU A 127 -33.83 -8.27 -13.45
N SER A 128 -32.76 -8.68 -14.14
CA SER A 128 -32.82 -9.05 -15.55
C SER A 128 -33.81 -10.19 -15.77
N GLN A 129 -33.73 -11.25 -14.96
CA GLN A 129 -34.69 -12.38 -15.06
C GLN A 129 -36.14 -11.98 -14.78
N ILE A 130 -36.38 -11.09 -13.81
CA ILE A 130 -37.74 -10.60 -13.52
C ILE A 130 -38.32 -9.78 -14.67
N VAL A 131 -37.49 -8.91 -15.27
CA VAL A 131 -37.91 -8.11 -16.45
C VAL A 131 -38.23 -9.01 -17.62
N GLU A 132 -37.44 -10.06 -17.87
CA GLU A 132 -37.66 -11.05 -18.91
C GLU A 132 -38.95 -11.80 -18.72
N PHE A 133 -39.17 -12.30 -17.51
CA PHE A 133 -40.42 -13.05 -17.19
C PHE A 133 -41.66 -12.20 -17.41
N ARG A 134 -41.57 -10.88 -17.20
CA ARG A 134 -42.70 -9.96 -17.41
C ARG A 134 -42.95 -9.62 -18.87
N ASN A 135 -41.91 -9.61 -19.71
CA ASN A 135 -42.00 -9.18 -21.12
C ASN A 135 -42.11 -10.33 -22.12
N GLY A 136 -42.03 -11.59 -21.68
CA GLY A 136 -42.12 -12.78 -22.56
C GLY A 136 -40.95 -12.94 -23.54
N GLU A 137 -39.90 -12.14 -23.38
CA GLU A 137 -38.69 -12.25 -24.19
C GLU A 137 -37.70 -13.23 -23.57
N SER A 138 -36.99 -13.95 -24.44
CA SER A 138 -36.06 -14.98 -23.97
C SER A 138 -34.87 -14.41 -23.22
N GLY A 139 -34.55 -14.96 -22.03
CA GLY A 139 -33.47 -14.54 -21.11
C GLY A 139 -32.10 -14.39 -21.71
N LEU A 140 -31.85 -15.00 -22.83
CA LEU A 140 -30.63 -14.79 -23.61
C LEU A 140 -30.43 -13.39 -24.14
N HIS A 141 -31.51 -12.62 -24.39
CA HIS A 141 -31.39 -11.30 -24.99
C HIS A 141 -30.88 -10.25 -23.98
N VAL A 142 -31.39 -10.24 -22.76
CA VAL A 142 -30.96 -9.31 -21.70
C VAL A 142 -29.57 -9.65 -21.19
N LEU A 143 -29.24 -10.94 -21.09
CA LEU A 143 -27.88 -11.40 -20.74
C LEU A 143 -26.87 -10.92 -21.78
N ASN A 144 -27.19 -11.05 -23.07
CA ASN A 144 -26.32 -10.61 -24.17
C ASN A 144 -26.16 -9.07 -24.19
N ILE A 145 -27.25 -8.30 -23.92
CA ILE A 145 -27.16 -6.83 -23.81
C ILE A 145 -26.27 -6.44 -22.64
N ASN A 146 -26.38 -7.11 -21.49
CA ASN A 146 -25.57 -6.82 -20.32
C ASN A 146 -24.08 -7.09 -20.59
N ILE A 147 -23.75 -8.22 -21.22
CA ILE A 147 -22.38 -8.58 -21.63
C ILE A 147 -21.83 -7.57 -22.65
N LEU A 148 -22.63 -7.21 -23.65
CA LEU A 148 -22.23 -6.22 -24.67
C LEU A 148 -22.01 -4.83 -24.06
N THR A 149 -22.87 -4.42 -23.13
CA THR A 149 -22.72 -3.13 -22.43
C THR A 149 -21.47 -3.11 -21.56
N GLN A 150 -21.18 -4.18 -20.83
CA GLN A 150 -19.93 -4.32 -20.06
C GLN A 150 -18.69 -4.26 -20.96
N LEU A 151 -18.68 -5.01 -22.05
CA LEU A 151 -17.57 -5.01 -23.01
C LEU A 151 -17.36 -3.65 -23.67
N LEU A 152 -18.44 -2.92 -23.96
CA LEU A 152 -18.39 -1.57 -24.52
C LEU A 152 -17.84 -0.58 -23.49
N LEU A 153 -18.28 -0.65 -22.24
CA LEU A 153 -17.78 0.18 -21.15
C LEU A 153 -16.30 -0.09 -20.87
N GLU A 154 -15.89 -1.36 -20.78
CA GLU A 154 -14.48 -1.73 -20.61
C GLU A 154 -13.61 -1.21 -21.77
N LYS A 155 -14.13 -1.31 -23.02
CA LYS A 155 -13.40 -0.81 -24.19
C LYS A 155 -13.35 0.71 -24.26
N LEU A 156 -14.39 1.40 -23.79
CA LEU A 156 -14.43 2.86 -23.65
C LEU A 156 -13.46 3.31 -22.53
N MET A 157 -13.45 2.64 -21.38
CA MET A 157 -12.53 2.94 -20.28
C MET A 157 -11.06 2.75 -20.70
N ARG A 158 -10.71 1.66 -21.37
CA ARG A 158 -9.36 1.46 -21.94
C ARG A 158 -8.97 2.48 -23.01
N LYS A 159 -9.96 3.03 -23.74
CA LYS A 159 -9.73 4.10 -24.73
C LYS A 159 -9.66 5.48 -24.10
N SER A 160 -10.25 5.66 -22.93
CA SER A 160 -10.30 6.93 -22.18
C SER A 160 -9.14 7.12 -21.19
N GLU A 161 -8.13 6.25 -21.16
CA GLU A 161 -6.87 6.53 -20.48
C GLU A 161 -6.20 7.84 -20.93
N ASN A 162 -6.74 8.48 -21.99
CA ASN A 162 -6.36 9.82 -22.45
C ASN A 162 -7.42 10.92 -22.21
N TYR A 163 -8.55 10.63 -21.55
CA TYR A 163 -9.60 11.62 -21.29
C TYR A 163 -10.07 11.48 -19.84
N ASP A 164 -9.83 12.53 -19.05
CA ASP A 164 -10.31 12.69 -17.69
C ASP A 164 -11.85 12.74 -17.68
N LEU A 165 -12.49 11.62 -17.34
CA LEU A 165 -13.93 11.53 -17.11
C LEU A 165 -14.20 11.68 -15.61
N SER A 166 -13.83 12.81 -15.02
CA SER A 166 -14.27 13.21 -13.68
C SER A 166 -15.71 13.76 -13.77
N TRP A 167 -16.64 12.95 -13.33
CA TRP A 167 -18.02 13.39 -13.05
C TRP A 167 -18.32 13.26 -11.57
#